data_3fa1d8e18b1cb839df7e44540e13255f
#
_entry.id   3fa1d8e18b1cb839df7e44540e13255f
#
_cell.length_a   1.000
_cell.length_b   1.000
_cell.length_c   1.000
_cell.angle_alpha   90.00
_cell.angle_beta   90.00
_cell.angle_gamma   90.00
#
_symmetry.space_group_name_H-M   'P 1'
#
loop_
_entity.id
_entity.type
_entity.pdbx_description
1 polymer ?
#
loop_
_entity_poly.entity_id
_entity_poly.type
_entity_poly.pdbx_seq_one_letter_code
_entity_poly.pdbx_strand_id
1 'polypeptide(L)'
;EKMEKNYRRYPIGIQNFEQLRNRNCVYVDKTELVYRLANTDSVYFLSRPRRFGKSLLVSTLEAYFQGKKDLFKGLAMERLEKDWNVYPVFHIDFSLTKYTTLFDLQEQLNLFLLRCEKVYGAEKEEKTPAARLQGMIRRAYEQTGLPVVVLIDEYDAPLLDSNSNIPLQQELRNELRKFFSPLKGLGQYLRFLFITGISKFSQMSIFSELNNLKNISMRDDFSAICGITERELLDELRPDIERMALANGETYEAACAHLKRQYDGYHFSKHCEDIYNPFSLFNAFDAKEYKNFWFSTGTPTFLIDLLQETDFDVRQLEGVEATDEQFDAPTERVTSPIPVLYQSGYLTIKGYDPEFQVYRLAYPNGEVRKGFIESLLPAYLELPGQSSTFYVVSFIRDLRKGDIESCLERTRSFFASIPNDLENKTEKHYQTIFYLLFRLMGMYVDSEVKSAVGRADVVIKMQDAIYVLEFKYDGTAREALAQINSRLYAVPYRKDGRRIVKVGINFDSATRTIGDWVIEVEDTVDNL
;
A
#
# COMPACT_ATOMS: atom_id res chain seq x y z
N GLU A 1 6.86 31.23 -26.56
CA GLU A 1 7.82 31.75 -25.56
C GLU A 1 7.20 32.11 -24.19
N LYS A 2 5.88 32.17 -24.06
CA LYS A 2 5.20 32.44 -22.77
C LYS A 2 4.81 31.17 -21.96
N MET A 3 4.99 29.96 -22.49
CA MET A 3 4.62 28.71 -21.82
C MET A 3 5.73 28.09 -20.97
N GLU A 4 6.99 28.51 -21.05
CA GLU A 4 8.11 27.95 -20.30
C GLU A 4 8.28 28.47 -18.87
N LYS A 5 7.55 29.52 -18.45
CA LYS A 5 7.74 30.14 -17.11
C LYS A 5 7.05 29.41 -15.94
N ASN A 6 6.29 28.35 -16.17
CA ASN A 6 5.54 27.63 -15.11
C ASN A 6 5.88 26.13 -14.98
N TYR A 7 7.12 25.73 -15.34
CA TYR A 7 7.55 24.36 -15.07
C TYR A 7 7.74 24.17 -13.57
N ARG A 8 6.87 23.34 -12.97
CA ARG A 8 7.01 22.91 -11.56
C ARG A 8 7.85 21.64 -11.52
N ARG A 9 8.89 21.63 -10.70
CA ARG A 9 9.75 20.47 -10.52
C ARG A 9 9.18 19.58 -9.43
N TYR A 10 8.85 18.34 -9.77
CA TYR A 10 8.34 17.37 -8.81
C TYR A 10 9.48 16.66 -8.07
N PRO A 11 9.30 16.28 -6.78
CA PRO A 11 10.34 15.63 -5.96
C PRO A 11 10.45 14.12 -6.24
N ILE A 12 10.37 13.69 -7.49
CA ILE A 12 10.45 12.28 -7.87
C ILE A 12 11.86 11.76 -7.56
N GLY A 13 11.92 10.72 -6.70
CA GLY A 13 13.19 10.14 -6.25
C GLY A 13 13.97 10.98 -5.24
N ILE A 14 13.45 12.14 -4.80
CA ILE A 14 14.08 12.99 -3.79
C ILE A 14 13.46 12.70 -2.42
N GLN A 15 14.27 12.18 -1.51
CA GLN A 15 13.85 11.83 -0.14
C GLN A 15 14.47 12.76 0.92
N ASN A 16 15.36 13.67 0.50
CA ASN A 16 16.05 14.60 1.38
C ASN A 16 15.42 16.00 1.28
N PHE A 17 14.97 16.53 2.42
CA PHE A 17 14.29 17.83 2.51
C PHE A 17 15.18 18.99 2.06
N GLU A 18 16.43 19.04 2.48
CA GLU A 18 17.37 20.07 2.05
C GLU A 18 17.59 20.08 0.54
N GLN A 19 17.79 18.88 -0.05
CA GLN A 19 17.91 18.74 -1.50
C GLN A 19 16.65 19.20 -2.23
N LEU A 20 15.47 18.84 -1.70
CA LEU A 20 14.17 19.22 -2.25
C LEU A 20 14.01 20.74 -2.26
N ARG A 21 14.31 21.40 -1.14
CA ARG A 21 14.20 22.86 -0.99
C ARG A 21 15.22 23.60 -1.88
N ASN A 22 16.47 23.15 -1.88
CA ASN A 22 17.54 23.76 -2.68
C ASN A 22 17.30 23.63 -4.20
N ARG A 23 16.63 22.57 -4.64
CA ARG A 23 16.23 22.37 -6.04
C ARG A 23 14.90 23.07 -6.40
N ASN A 24 14.27 23.75 -5.46
CA ASN A 24 12.99 24.40 -5.61
C ASN A 24 11.90 23.44 -6.16
N CYS A 25 11.86 22.23 -5.62
CA CYS A 25 10.83 21.27 -5.95
C CYS A 25 9.50 21.60 -5.24
N VAL A 26 8.41 21.08 -5.79
CA VAL A 26 7.10 21.10 -5.13
C VAL A 26 7.20 20.41 -3.77
N TYR A 27 6.74 21.08 -2.74
CA TYR A 27 6.65 20.54 -1.39
C TYR A 27 5.27 20.85 -0.82
N VAL A 28 4.52 19.82 -0.47
CA VAL A 28 3.25 19.96 0.27
C VAL A 28 3.61 20.14 1.74
N ASP A 29 3.25 21.29 2.30
CA ASP A 29 3.74 21.73 3.61
C ASP A 29 3.17 20.88 4.76
N LYS A 30 4.01 20.03 5.33
CA LYS A 30 3.72 19.22 6.54
C LYS A 30 4.34 19.79 7.81
N THR A 31 4.98 20.95 7.72
CA THR A 31 5.83 21.43 8.82
C THR A 31 5.08 21.85 10.06
N GLU A 32 3.78 22.16 9.98
CA GLU A 32 2.93 22.34 11.17
C GLU A 32 2.81 21.04 11.98
N LEU A 33 2.58 19.90 11.30
CA LEU A 33 2.53 18.58 11.94
C LEU A 33 3.90 18.17 12.48
N VAL A 34 4.97 18.47 11.75
CA VAL A 34 6.35 18.24 12.19
C VAL A 34 6.68 19.03 13.45
N TYR A 35 6.29 20.31 13.51
CA TYR A 35 6.47 21.15 14.71
C TYR A 35 5.70 20.57 15.91
N ARG A 36 4.45 20.19 15.69
CA ARG A 36 3.60 19.59 16.75
C ARG A 36 4.21 18.26 17.23
N LEU A 37 4.65 17.39 16.33
CA LEU A 37 5.31 16.13 16.65
C LEU A 37 6.57 16.36 17.52
N ALA A 38 7.43 17.28 17.09
CA ALA A 38 8.69 17.57 17.76
C ALA A 38 8.54 18.22 19.15
N ASN A 39 7.39 18.86 19.42
CA ASN A 39 7.17 19.67 20.64
C ASN A 39 6.06 19.14 21.56
N THR A 40 5.42 18.02 21.24
CA THR A 40 4.38 17.41 22.08
C THR A 40 4.96 16.31 22.97
N ASP A 41 5.82 15.46 22.43
CA ASP A 41 6.48 14.38 23.16
C ASP A 41 7.88 14.12 22.58
N SER A 42 8.55 13.06 23.04
CA SER A 42 9.96 12.85 22.71
C SER A 42 10.26 11.53 22.00
N VAL A 43 9.40 10.51 22.09
CA VAL A 43 9.71 9.16 21.56
C VAL A 43 8.56 8.62 20.75
N TYR A 44 8.80 8.47 19.44
CA TYR A 44 7.75 8.10 18.50
C TYR A 44 8.14 6.97 17.56
N PHE A 45 7.12 6.19 17.20
CA PHE A 45 7.17 5.21 16.12
C PHE A 45 6.09 5.51 15.07
N LEU A 46 6.49 5.48 13.78
CA LEU A 46 5.59 5.61 12.64
C LEU A 46 5.86 4.53 11.60
N SER A 47 4.84 3.75 11.27
CA SER A 47 4.85 2.90 10.07
C SER A 47 3.96 3.50 8.98
N ARG A 48 4.43 3.42 7.73
CA ARG A 48 3.69 3.77 6.52
C ARG A 48 4.15 2.87 5.38
N PRO A 49 3.32 2.62 4.39
CA PRO A 49 3.77 1.91 3.19
C PRO A 49 4.99 2.57 2.55
N ARG A 50 5.69 1.82 1.72
CA ARG A 50 6.83 2.36 0.96
C ARG A 50 6.40 3.56 0.10
N ARG A 51 7.31 4.52 -0.12
CA ARG A 51 7.13 5.71 -0.96
C ARG A 51 6.02 6.68 -0.51
N PHE A 52 5.68 6.65 0.77
CA PHE A 52 4.73 7.60 1.39
C PHE A 52 5.39 8.87 1.96
N GLY A 53 6.71 9.01 1.82
CA GLY A 53 7.41 10.20 2.30
C GLY A 53 7.98 10.09 3.72
N LYS A 54 8.15 8.87 4.26
CA LYS A 54 8.77 8.64 5.58
C LYS A 54 10.18 9.24 5.66
N SER A 55 11.04 8.93 4.71
CA SER A 55 12.43 9.43 4.68
C SER A 55 12.48 10.95 4.49
N LEU A 56 11.53 11.52 3.72
CA LEU A 56 11.38 12.97 3.63
C LEU A 56 10.99 13.58 4.99
N LEU A 57 10.08 12.96 5.73
CA LEU A 57 9.73 13.38 7.08
C LEU A 57 10.94 13.32 8.02
N VAL A 58 11.70 12.22 8.00
CA VAL A 58 12.92 12.06 8.81
C VAL A 58 13.93 13.16 8.49
N SER A 59 14.20 13.43 7.21
CA SER A 59 15.13 14.48 6.80
C SER A 59 14.62 15.89 7.11
N THR A 60 13.29 16.09 7.14
CA THR A 60 12.67 17.35 7.58
C THR A 60 12.90 17.58 9.09
N LEU A 61 12.70 16.53 9.91
CA LEU A 61 13.02 16.56 11.34
C LEU A 61 14.51 16.82 11.57
N GLU A 62 15.38 16.18 10.80
CA GLU A 62 16.84 16.41 10.87
C GLU A 62 17.19 17.88 10.60
N ALA A 63 16.68 18.45 9.51
CA ALA A 63 16.92 19.86 9.17
C ALA A 63 16.36 20.82 10.24
N TYR A 64 15.20 20.51 10.80
CA TYR A 64 14.60 21.28 11.88
C TYR A 64 15.49 21.28 13.14
N PHE A 65 15.87 20.11 13.63
CA PHE A 65 16.71 19.98 14.82
C PHE A 65 18.16 20.45 14.62
N GLN A 66 18.63 20.52 13.39
CA GLN A 66 19.91 21.15 13.03
C GLN A 66 19.83 22.68 12.93
N GLY A 67 18.66 23.28 13.17
CA GLY A 67 18.47 24.73 13.13
C GLY A 67 18.58 25.37 11.75
N LYS A 68 18.34 24.59 10.67
CA LYS A 68 18.46 25.04 9.27
C LYS A 68 17.25 25.92 8.86
N LYS A 69 17.07 27.02 9.54
CA LYS A 69 15.93 27.95 9.38
C LYS A 69 15.61 28.32 7.93
N ASP A 70 16.64 28.58 7.13
CA ASP A 70 16.46 29.05 5.75
C ASP A 70 15.70 28.05 4.86
N LEU A 71 15.78 26.77 5.16
CA LEU A 71 15.07 25.71 4.44
C LEU A 71 13.55 25.76 4.67
N PHE A 72 13.11 26.36 5.76
CA PHE A 72 11.69 26.47 6.17
C PHE A 72 11.05 27.77 5.73
N LYS A 73 11.76 28.62 5.01
CA LYS A 73 11.23 29.89 4.52
C LYS A 73 9.96 29.68 3.70
N GLY A 74 8.89 30.40 4.08
CA GLY A 74 7.58 30.30 3.44
C GLY A 74 6.71 29.13 3.91
N LEU A 75 7.20 28.29 4.82
CA LEU A 75 6.47 27.16 5.40
C LEU A 75 5.89 27.52 6.79
N ALA A 76 4.94 26.73 7.26
CA ALA A 76 4.30 26.92 8.56
C ALA A 76 5.32 26.97 9.72
N MET A 77 6.35 26.15 9.68
CA MET A 77 7.43 26.07 10.67
C MET A 77 8.12 27.42 10.89
N GLU A 78 8.30 28.24 9.86
CA GLU A 78 8.95 29.54 9.98
C GLU A 78 8.23 30.47 10.95
N ARG A 79 6.90 30.35 11.03
CA ARG A 79 6.04 31.14 11.91
C ARG A 79 5.92 30.56 13.31
N LEU A 80 6.01 29.23 13.42
CA LEU A 80 5.82 28.50 14.66
C LEU A 80 7.08 28.45 15.51
N GLU A 81 8.24 28.19 14.90
CA GLU A 81 9.51 28.09 15.62
C GLU A 81 10.16 29.47 15.76
N LYS A 82 10.63 29.78 16.99
CA LYS A 82 11.26 31.06 17.31
C LYS A 82 12.74 30.92 17.66
N ASP A 83 13.10 29.83 18.31
CA ASP A 83 14.43 29.68 18.93
C ASP A 83 15.47 29.09 17.99
N TRP A 84 15.07 28.18 17.09
CA TRP A 84 15.94 27.52 16.12
C TRP A 84 17.22 26.95 16.73
N ASN A 85 17.09 26.26 17.84
CA ASN A 85 18.22 25.62 18.51
C ASN A 85 18.88 24.57 17.61
N VAL A 86 20.21 24.46 17.72
CA VAL A 86 21.00 23.48 16.97
C VAL A 86 21.34 22.32 17.88
N TYR A 87 20.57 21.24 17.75
CA TYR A 87 20.78 20.01 18.51
C TYR A 87 21.78 19.10 17.83
N PRO A 88 22.53 18.27 18.56
CA PRO A 88 23.24 17.14 17.97
C PRO A 88 22.23 16.11 17.45
N VAL A 89 22.35 15.75 16.17
CA VAL A 89 21.44 14.81 15.50
C VAL A 89 22.20 13.58 15.04
N PHE A 90 21.74 12.41 15.47
CA PHE A 90 22.21 11.11 15.00
C PHE A 90 21.14 10.49 14.11
N HIS A 91 21.40 10.43 12.82
CA HIS A 91 20.51 9.87 11.83
C HIS A 91 21.12 8.59 11.24
N ILE A 92 20.43 7.47 11.41
CA ILE A 92 20.78 6.20 10.80
C ILE A 92 19.68 5.75 9.84
N ASP A 93 20.05 5.48 8.60
CA ASP A 93 19.17 5.00 7.53
C ASP A 93 19.59 3.59 7.13
N PHE A 94 18.75 2.62 7.43
CA PHE A 94 18.99 1.22 7.11
C PHE A 94 18.69 0.84 5.66
N SER A 95 18.09 1.72 4.86
CA SER A 95 17.80 1.45 3.45
C SER A 95 19.03 1.49 2.53
N LEU A 96 20.17 2.00 3.03
CA LEU A 96 21.36 2.23 2.23
C LEU A 96 22.17 0.96 1.91
N THR A 97 21.88 -0.15 2.58
CA THR A 97 22.61 -1.42 2.45
C THR A 97 21.65 -2.56 2.13
N LYS A 98 22.12 -3.59 1.45
CA LYS A 98 21.43 -4.87 1.33
C LYS A 98 21.97 -5.84 2.37
N TYR A 99 21.07 -6.50 3.09
CA TYR A 99 21.41 -7.35 4.22
C TYR A 99 21.28 -8.83 3.84
N THR A 100 22.37 -9.39 3.38
CA THR A 100 22.49 -10.82 3.01
C THR A 100 23.21 -11.64 4.05
N THR A 101 23.95 -10.97 4.95
CA THR A 101 24.71 -11.55 6.06
C THR A 101 24.60 -10.68 7.30
N LEU A 102 24.95 -11.22 8.47
CA LEU A 102 25.08 -10.44 9.70
C LEU A 102 26.17 -9.38 9.59
N PHE A 103 27.22 -9.66 8.84
CA PHE A 103 28.32 -8.72 8.61
C PHE A 103 27.85 -7.42 7.95
N ASP A 104 26.92 -7.48 7.00
CA ASP A 104 26.37 -6.30 6.33
C ASP A 104 25.76 -5.30 7.33
N LEU A 105 25.05 -5.82 8.34
CA LEU A 105 24.48 -4.99 9.41
C LEU A 105 25.58 -4.45 10.34
N GLN A 106 26.51 -5.29 10.75
CA GLN A 106 27.60 -4.88 11.62
C GLN A 106 28.48 -3.81 10.98
N GLU A 107 28.75 -3.92 9.68
CA GLU A 107 29.47 -2.91 8.92
C GLU A 107 28.70 -1.58 8.85
N GLN A 108 27.40 -1.64 8.55
CA GLN A 108 26.53 -0.45 8.51
C GLN A 108 26.52 0.28 9.86
N LEU A 109 26.36 -0.44 10.96
CA LEU A 109 26.41 0.13 12.31
C LEU A 109 27.79 0.72 12.62
N ASN A 110 28.87 0.04 12.26
CA ASN A 110 30.22 0.53 12.48
C ASN A 110 30.52 1.80 11.69
N LEU A 111 30.12 1.86 10.41
CA LEU A 111 30.31 3.05 9.58
C LEU A 111 29.50 4.24 10.11
N PHE A 112 28.30 4.02 10.60
CA PHE A 112 27.50 5.04 11.27
C PHE A 112 28.24 5.59 12.51
N LEU A 113 28.69 4.71 13.40
CA LEU A 113 29.41 5.07 14.62
C LEU A 113 30.70 5.84 14.31
N LEU A 114 31.51 5.35 13.37
CA LEU A 114 32.74 6.02 12.96
C LEU A 114 32.54 7.46 12.46
N ARG A 115 31.44 7.67 11.70
CA ARG A 115 31.09 9.03 11.24
C ARG A 115 30.77 9.97 12.39
N CYS A 116 30.04 9.50 13.38
CA CYS A 116 29.66 10.30 14.54
C CYS A 116 30.82 10.49 15.50
N GLU A 117 31.69 9.48 15.68
CA GLU A 117 32.89 9.54 16.49
C GLU A 117 33.93 10.54 15.95
N LYS A 118 33.96 10.77 14.65
CA LYS A 118 34.77 11.87 14.07
C LYS A 118 34.38 13.25 14.58
N VAL A 119 33.12 13.43 14.97
CA VAL A 119 32.60 14.70 15.49
C VAL A 119 32.71 14.77 17.01
N TYR A 120 32.31 13.70 17.72
CA TYR A 120 32.17 13.72 19.18
C TYR A 120 33.25 12.94 19.93
N GLY A 121 34.17 12.28 19.20
CA GLY A 121 35.21 11.47 19.79
C GLY A 121 34.81 10.04 20.10
N ALA A 122 35.77 9.23 20.53
CA ALA A 122 35.64 7.84 20.93
C ALA A 122 36.52 7.52 22.15
N GLU A 123 36.10 6.56 22.95
CA GLU A 123 36.86 6.07 24.10
C GLU A 123 37.30 4.61 23.86
N LYS A 124 38.55 4.29 24.30
CA LYS A 124 39.14 2.95 24.08
C LYS A 124 38.36 1.81 24.78
N GLU A 125 37.66 2.15 25.84
CA GLU A 125 36.88 1.24 26.67
C GLU A 125 35.54 0.83 26.00
N GLU A 126 35.08 1.61 25.05
CA GLU A 126 33.82 1.39 24.30
C GLU A 126 34.02 0.33 23.20
N LYS A 127 34.05 -0.93 23.58
CA LYS A 127 34.39 -2.04 22.68
C LYS A 127 33.25 -2.58 21.85
N THR A 128 32.01 -2.38 22.28
CA THR A 128 30.82 -2.87 21.55
C THR A 128 30.10 -1.73 20.85
N PRO A 129 29.38 -1.99 19.74
CA PRO A 129 28.58 -0.97 19.09
C PRO A 129 27.58 -0.26 20.03
N ALA A 130 26.97 -1.01 20.96
CA ALA A 130 26.07 -0.45 21.98
C ALA A 130 26.79 0.52 22.93
N ALA A 131 27.99 0.14 23.42
CA ALA A 131 28.79 1.01 24.29
C ALA A 131 29.27 2.27 23.57
N ARG A 132 29.65 2.16 22.30
CA ARG A 132 30.04 3.29 21.45
C ARG A 132 28.86 4.26 21.25
N LEU A 133 27.66 3.74 20.97
CA LEU A 133 26.44 4.56 20.84
C LEU A 133 26.16 5.32 22.13
N GLN A 134 26.22 4.62 23.27
CA GLN A 134 25.99 5.22 24.59
C GLN A 134 26.99 6.32 24.92
N GLY A 135 28.29 6.07 24.72
CA GLY A 135 29.35 7.04 24.98
C GLY A 135 29.24 8.25 24.07
N MET A 136 28.94 8.03 22.81
CA MET A 136 28.76 9.08 21.82
C MET A 136 27.60 10.04 22.16
N ILE A 137 26.46 9.50 22.59
CA ILE A 137 25.31 10.31 23.02
C ILE A 137 25.67 11.17 24.25
N ARG A 138 26.35 10.60 25.23
CA ARG A 138 26.82 11.35 26.41
C ARG A 138 27.78 12.46 26.03
N ARG A 139 28.81 12.17 25.24
CA ARG A 139 29.80 13.17 24.79
C ARG A 139 29.18 14.29 23.97
N ALA A 140 28.24 13.97 23.08
CA ALA A 140 27.52 14.97 22.31
C ALA A 140 26.72 15.92 23.22
N TYR A 141 26.05 15.39 24.24
CA TYR A 141 25.38 16.18 25.26
C TYR A 141 26.38 17.06 26.07
N GLU A 142 27.46 16.49 26.55
CA GLU A 142 28.48 17.21 27.34
C GLU A 142 29.16 18.32 26.54
N GLN A 143 29.46 18.10 25.27
CA GLN A 143 30.11 19.09 24.40
C GLN A 143 29.20 20.23 23.96
N THR A 144 27.90 19.94 23.74
CA THR A 144 26.95 20.93 23.23
C THR A 144 26.10 21.58 24.31
N GLY A 145 25.95 20.94 25.46
CA GLY A 145 25.03 21.35 26.52
C GLY A 145 23.56 21.13 26.13
N LEU A 146 23.27 20.48 25.01
CA LEU A 146 21.93 20.21 24.48
C LEU A 146 21.67 18.71 24.37
N PRO A 147 20.45 18.25 24.66
CA PRO A 147 20.08 16.84 24.50
C PRO A 147 20.09 16.43 23.02
N VAL A 148 20.29 15.15 22.80
CA VAL A 148 20.54 14.54 21.48
C VAL A 148 19.23 14.17 20.80
N VAL A 149 19.20 14.31 19.49
CA VAL A 149 18.15 13.81 18.61
C VAL A 149 18.61 12.53 17.92
N VAL A 150 17.82 11.48 17.98
CA VAL A 150 18.09 10.20 17.30
C VAL A 150 16.98 9.93 16.31
N LEU A 151 17.34 9.77 15.05
CA LEU A 151 16.44 9.48 13.94
C LEU A 151 16.83 8.14 13.32
N ILE A 152 15.89 7.19 13.31
CA ILE A 152 16.09 5.84 12.80
C ILE A 152 15.11 5.63 11.65
N ASP A 153 15.65 5.60 10.42
CA ASP A 153 14.85 5.41 9.21
C ASP A 153 14.97 3.98 8.69
N GLU A 154 13.86 3.42 8.22
CA GLU A 154 13.75 2.08 7.65
C GLU A 154 14.36 0.99 8.56
N TYR A 155 14.06 1.03 9.88
CA TYR A 155 14.62 0.12 10.89
C TYR A 155 14.45 -1.35 10.56
N ASP A 156 13.41 -1.69 9.81
CA ASP A 156 13.00 -3.04 9.43
C ASP A 156 13.62 -3.54 8.11
N ALA A 157 14.39 -2.70 7.39
CA ALA A 157 15.05 -3.09 6.15
C ALA A 157 15.91 -4.36 6.27
N PRO A 158 16.73 -4.54 7.34
CA PRO A 158 17.49 -5.78 7.51
C PRO A 158 16.61 -7.03 7.61
N LEU A 159 15.45 -6.90 8.24
CA LEU A 159 14.53 -8.00 8.46
C LEU A 159 13.71 -8.32 7.22
N LEU A 160 13.34 -7.30 6.45
CA LEU A 160 12.64 -7.47 5.18
C LEU A 160 13.54 -8.11 4.11
N ASP A 161 14.80 -7.72 4.06
CA ASP A 161 15.79 -8.31 3.13
C ASP A 161 16.08 -9.80 3.44
N SER A 162 15.88 -10.23 4.69
CA SER A 162 16.13 -11.60 5.16
C SER A 162 14.88 -12.46 5.33
N ASN A 163 13.74 -12.05 4.79
CA ASN A 163 12.45 -12.74 4.96
C ASN A 163 12.47 -14.24 4.59
N SER A 164 13.26 -14.63 3.57
CA SER A 164 13.40 -16.02 3.14
C SER A 164 14.41 -16.82 3.97
N ASN A 165 15.12 -16.20 4.93
CA ASN A 165 16.16 -16.81 5.74
C ASN A 165 15.91 -16.53 7.24
N ILE A 166 15.08 -17.37 7.87
CA ILE A 166 14.67 -17.22 9.28
C ILE A 166 15.85 -17.17 10.26
N PRO A 167 16.89 -18.04 10.16
CA PRO A 167 18.05 -17.96 11.04
C PRO A 167 18.77 -16.62 10.94
N LEU A 168 19.06 -16.13 9.72
CA LEU A 168 19.68 -14.83 9.51
C LEU A 168 18.82 -13.69 10.05
N GLN A 169 17.52 -13.75 9.83
CA GLN A 169 16.59 -12.74 10.32
C GLN A 169 16.62 -12.63 11.87
N GLN A 170 16.73 -13.76 12.57
CA GLN A 170 16.86 -13.77 14.02
C GLN A 170 18.19 -13.17 14.49
N GLU A 171 19.29 -13.46 13.79
CA GLU A 171 20.60 -12.89 14.09
C GLU A 171 20.59 -11.35 13.90
N LEU A 172 20.05 -10.88 12.79
CA LEU A 172 19.92 -9.45 12.50
C LEU A 172 19.06 -8.73 13.54
N ARG A 173 17.93 -9.35 13.94
CA ARG A 173 17.05 -8.83 14.98
C ARG A 173 17.77 -8.69 16.32
N ASN A 174 18.50 -9.73 16.72
CA ASN A 174 19.26 -9.72 17.97
C ASN A 174 20.36 -8.64 17.96
N GLU A 175 21.01 -8.45 16.84
CA GLU A 175 22.04 -7.40 16.68
C GLU A 175 21.43 -5.99 16.79
N LEU A 176 20.31 -5.73 16.12
CA LEU A 176 19.56 -4.47 16.24
C LEU A 176 19.11 -4.22 17.68
N ARG A 177 18.58 -5.24 18.35
CA ARG A 177 18.14 -5.15 19.75
C ARG A 177 19.29 -4.78 20.67
N LYS A 178 20.45 -5.42 20.51
CA LYS A 178 21.65 -5.12 21.29
C LYS A 178 22.11 -3.69 21.06
N PHE A 179 22.12 -3.26 19.80
CA PHE A 179 22.58 -1.92 19.43
C PHE A 179 21.73 -0.81 20.01
N PHE A 180 20.40 -0.95 19.98
CA PHE A 180 19.48 0.06 20.48
C PHE A 180 19.12 -0.05 21.97
N SER A 181 19.53 -1.12 22.66
CA SER A 181 19.21 -1.32 24.07
C SER A 181 19.66 -0.18 25.01
N PRO A 182 20.79 0.52 24.78
CA PRO A 182 21.19 1.65 25.62
C PRO A 182 20.22 2.83 25.64
N LEU A 183 19.41 3.01 24.61
CA LEU A 183 18.48 4.15 24.49
C LEU A 183 17.49 4.23 25.67
N LYS A 184 17.12 3.08 26.26
CA LYS A 184 16.28 3.01 27.45
C LYS A 184 16.83 3.79 28.65
N GLY A 185 18.14 3.71 28.86
CA GLY A 185 18.83 4.35 29.99
C GLY A 185 19.29 5.78 29.71
N LEU A 186 19.11 6.28 28.50
CA LEU A 186 19.63 7.57 28.03
C LEU A 186 18.56 8.67 27.96
N GLY A 187 17.38 8.48 28.52
CA GLY A 187 16.25 9.43 28.39
C GLY A 187 16.61 10.87 28.79
N GLN A 188 17.46 11.06 29.83
CA GLN A 188 17.92 12.39 30.25
C GLN A 188 18.80 13.10 29.20
N TYR A 189 19.40 12.37 28.27
CA TYR A 189 20.24 12.91 27.21
C TYR A 189 19.52 13.05 25.86
N LEU A 190 18.27 12.54 25.76
CA LEU A 190 17.49 12.55 24.53
C LEU A 190 16.48 13.71 24.49
N ARG A 191 16.58 14.53 23.45
CA ARG A 191 15.57 15.53 23.10
C ARG A 191 14.41 14.89 22.34
N PHE A 192 14.74 13.98 21.42
CA PHE A 192 13.76 13.37 20.51
C PHE A 192 14.31 12.07 19.95
N LEU A 193 13.46 11.06 19.86
CA LEU A 193 13.74 9.78 19.22
C LEU A 193 12.59 9.45 18.27
N PHE A 194 12.88 9.31 16.99
CA PHE A 194 11.90 8.97 15.97
C PHE A 194 12.33 7.72 15.21
N ILE A 195 11.44 6.73 15.16
CA ILE A 195 11.68 5.44 14.51
C ILE A 195 10.63 5.26 13.44
N THR A 196 11.06 4.94 12.22
CA THR A 196 10.15 4.67 11.12
C THR A 196 10.54 3.46 10.30
N GLY A 197 9.55 2.81 9.71
CA GLY A 197 9.67 1.66 8.83
C GLY A 197 8.36 1.37 8.07
N ILE A 198 8.36 0.29 7.34
CA ILE A 198 7.16 -0.18 6.62
C ILE A 198 6.26 -0.96 7.57
N SER A 199 6.84 -1.85 8.37
CA SER A 199 6.12 -2.82 9.18
C SER A 199 6.31 -2.59 10.68
N LYS A 200 5.42 -3.17 11.47
CA LYS A 200 5.59 -3.35 12.92
C LYS A 200 6.36 -4.61 13.27
N PHE A 201 7.00 -5.20 12.32
CA PHE A 201 7.59 -6.53 12.33
C PHE A 201 8.38 -6.84 13.60
N SER A 202 9.12 -5.90 14.11
CA SER A 202 9.98 -6.12 15.24
C SER A 202 10.00 -4.97 16.24
N GLN A 203 9.01 -4.07 16.14
CA GLN A 203 8.89 -2.99 17.12
C GLN A 203 8.89 -3.55 18.54
N MET A 204 8.08 -4.62 18.77
CA MET A 204 7.96 -5.25 20.07
C MET A 204 9.24 -5.98 20.52
N SER A 205 10.06 -6.51 19.60
CA SER A 205 11.26 -7.25 19.95
C SER A 205 12.53 -6.41 19.97
N ILE A 206 12.66 -5.40 19.10
CA ILE A 206 13.84 -4.52 19.04
C ILE A 206 13.73 -3.39 20.06
N PHE A 207 12.56 -2.79 20.18
CA PHE A 207 12.32 -1.60 21.00
C PHE A 207 11.43 -1.89 22.23
N SER A 208 11.23 -3.15 22.59
CA SER A 208 10.38 -3.58 23.72
C SER A 208 10.76 -2.94 25.07
N GLU A 209 12.00 -2.49 25.19
CA GLU A 209 12.50 -1.86 26.39
C GLU A 209 12.20 -0.37 26.46
N LEU A 210 11.74 0.27 25.36
CA LEU A 210 11.33 1.68 25.32
C LEU A 210 9.87 1.81 25.77
N ASN A 211 9.65 1.87 27.07
CA ASN A 211 8.32 1.89 27.69
C ASN A 211 7.47 3.13 27.32
N ASN A 212 8.12 4.20 26.85
CA ASN A 212 7.48 5.46 26.48
C ASN A 212 7.32 5.64 24.97
N LEU A 213 7.56 4.60 24.16
CA LEU A 213 7.42 4.65 22.72
C LEU A 213 5.97 4.85 22.30
N LYS A 214 5.67 6.03 21.73
CA LYS A 214 4.35 6.34 21.20
C LYS A 214 4.22 5.92 19.74
N ASN A 215 3.41 4.93 19.50
CA ASN A 215 3.05 4.54 18.14
C ASN A 215 1.97 5.48 17.59
N ILE A 216 2.33 6.27 16.61
CA ILE A 216 1.43 7.24 15.97
C ILE A 216 0.85 6.75 14.63
N SER A 217 1.13 5.51 14.24
CA SER A 217 0.75 4.96 12.92
C SER A 217 -0.77 4.98 12.68
N MET A 218 -1.58 4.82 13.74
CA MET A 218 -3.04 4.81 13.67
C MET A 218 -3.70 5.93 14.50
N ARG A 219 -2.98 7.03 14.76
CA ARG A 219 -3.52 8.18 15.47
C ARG A 219 -4.10 9.20 14.52
N ASP A 220 -5.30 9.69 14.82
CA ASP A 220 -6.02 10.69 14.01
C ASP A 220 -5.23 11.99 13.85
N ASP A 221 -4.56 12.44 14.89
CA ASP A 221 -3.83 13.71 14.93
C ASP A 221 -2.55 13.74 14.04
N PHE A 222 -2.03 12.57 13.64
CA PHE A 222 -0.88 12.43 12.75
C PHE A 222 -1.17 11.62 11.47
N SER A 223 -2.44 11.37 11.18
CA SER A 223 -2.82 10.57 10.00
C SER A 223 -2.33 11.17 8.68
N ALA A 224 -2.29 12.51 8.59
CA ALA A 224 -1.88 13.25 7.41
C ALA A 224 -0.39 13.67 7.39
N ILE A 225 0.43 13.18 8.32
CA ILE A 225 1.85 13.57 8.40
C ILE A 225 2.67 13.10 7.20
N CYS A 226 2.26 11.99 6.57
CA CYS A 226 2.80 11.47 5.32
C CYS A 226 1.68 11.32 4.29
N GLY A 227 2.00 11.58 3.01
CA GLY A 227 1.02 11.56 1.94
C GLY A 227 0.38 12.93 1.71
N ILE A 228 -0.68 12.98 0.91
CA ILE A 228 -1.34 14.23 0.50
C ILE A 228 -2.83 14.11 0.74
N THR A 229 -3.41 15.07 1.46
CA THR A 229 -4.86 15.15 1.67
C THR A 229 -5.56 15.76 0.46
N GLU A 230 -6.86 15.53 0.31
CA GLU A 230 -7.65 16.15 -0.76
C GLU A 230 -7.57 17.69 -0.69
N ARG A 231 -7.64 18.25 0.51
CA ARG A 231 -7.52 19.69 0.71
C ARG A 231 -6.16 20.22 0.22
N GLU A 232 -5.06 19.58 0.61
CA GLU A 232 -3.72 19.97 0.15
C GLU A 232 -3.59 19.84 -1.38
N LEU A 233 -4.16 18.78 -1.97
CA LEU A 233 -4.20 18.60 -3.41
C LEU A 233 -4.91 19.78 -4.12
N LEU A 234 -6.10 20.14 -3.65
CA LEU A 234 -6.91 21.19 -4.27
C LEU A 234 -6.35 22.58 -4.03
N ASP A 235 -5.76 22.84 -2.86
CA ASP A 235 -5.24 24.17 -2.50
C ASP A 235 -3.83 24.42 -3.09
N GLU A 236 -2.93 23.42 -3.03
CA GLU A 236 -1.52 23.63 -3.39
C GLU A 236 -1.16 23.12 -4.79
N LEU A 237 -1.88 22.12 -5.31
CA LEU A 237 -1.58 21.42 -6.57
C LEU A 237 -2.62 21.69 -7.67
N ARG A 238 -3.48 22.68 -7.51
CA ARG A 238 -4.50 23.04 -8.51
C ARG A 238 -3.91 23.26 -9.91
N PRO A 239 -2.79 24.00 -10.10
CA PRO A 239 -2.22 24.19 -11.43
C PRO A 239 -1.73 22.89 -12.07
N ASP A 240 -1.38 21.90 -11.26
CA ASP A 240 -0.93 20.58 -11.70
C ASP A 240 -2.12 19.76 -12.20
N ILE A 241 -3.24 19.82 -11.48
CA ILE A 241 -4.51 19.20 -11.91
C ILE A 241 -5.00 19.81 -13.23
N GLU A 242 -4.94 21.15 -13.37
CA GLU A 242 -5.35 21.84 -14.59
C GLU A 242 -4.50 21.42 -15.80
N ARG A 243 -3.19 21.25 -15.62
CA ARG A 243 -2.30 20.72 -16.68
C ARG A 243 -2.59 19.25 -17.02
N MET A 244 -2.92 18.46 -16.03
CA MET A 244 -3.31 17.05 -16.21
C MET A 244 -4.61 16.95 -17.00
N ALA A 245 -5.62 17.73 -16.62
CA ALA A 245 -6.90 17.80 -17.31
C ALA A 245 -6.74 18.18 -18.79
N LEU A 246 -5.97 19.23 -19.04
CA LEU A 246 -5.69 19.67 -20.42
C LEU A 246 -5.00 18.58 -21.25
N ALA A 247 -4.01 17.91 -20.69
CA ALA A 247 -3.26 16.87 -21.39
C ALA A 247 -4.11 15.65 -21.76
N ASN A 248 -5.13 15.35 -20.95
CA ASN A 248 -6.01 14.20 -21.14
C ASN A 248 -7.37 14.55 -21.79
N GLY A 249 -7.59 15.84 -22.15
CA GLY A 249 -8.86 16.27 -22.71
C GLY A 249 -10.05 16.19 -21.74
N GLU A 250 -9.78 16.33 -20.46
CA GLU A 250 -10.77 16.25 -19.37
C GLU A 250 -11.10 17.64 -18.83
N THR A 251 -12.26 17.77 -18.17
CA THR A 251 -12.54 18.94 -17.32
C THR A 251 -11.72 18.86 -16.03
N TYR A 252 -11.58 19.97 -15.33
CA TYR A 252 -10.90 20.00 -14.03
C TYR A 252 -11.55 19.03 -13.02
N GLU A 253 -12.88 19.01 -12.95
CA GLU A 253 -13.67 18.16 -12.09
C GLU A 253 -13.51 16.66 -12.43
N ALA A 254 -13.47 16.35 -13.74
CA ALA A 254 -13.22 14.99 -14.22
C ALA A 254 -11.81 14.51 -13.83
N ALA A 255 -10.81 15.37 -13.99
CA ALA A 255 -9.44 15.07 -13.57
C ALA A 255 -9.32 14.87 -12.06
N CYS A 256 -9.97 15.71 -11.24
CA CYS A 256 -10.04 15.51 -9.78
C CYS A 256 -10.65 14.15 -9.43
N ALA A 257 -11.79 13.81 -10.05
CA ALA A 257 -12.46 12.52 -9.82
C ALA A 257 -11.60 11.33 -10.27
N HIS A 258 -10.86 11.47 -11.38
CA HIS A 258 -9.97 10.46 -11.90
C HIS A 258 -8.77 10.24 -10.96
N LEU A 259 -8.09 11.31 -10.54
CA LEU A 259 -7.00 11.25 -9.56
C LEU A 259 -7.46 10.61 -8.26
N LYS A 260 -8.67 10.96 -7.79
CA LYS A 260 -9.26 10.40 -6.56
C LYS A 260 -9.46 8.89 -6.67
N ARG A 261 -10.09 8.41 -7.74
CA ARG A 261 -10.29 6.97 -7.97
C ARG A 261 -8.97 6.21 -8.05
N GLN A 262 -7.96 6.81 -8.67
CA GLN A 262 -6.71 6.14 -9.00
C GLN A 262 -5.72 6.12 -7.84
N TYR A 263 -5.59 7.22 -7.07
CA TYR A 263 -4.47 7.43 -6.15
C TYR A 263 -4.83 7.81 -4.72
N ASP A 264 -6.09 8.16 -4.45
CA ASP A 264 -6.60 8.45 -3.10
C ASP A 264 -6.95 7.16 -2.34
N GLY A 265 -7.57 7.30 -1.20
CA GLY A 265 -8.26 6.24 -0.50
C GLY A 265 -7.45 5.50 0.55
N TYR A 266 -6.17 5.83 0.77
CA TYR A 266 -5.45 5.35 1.93
C TYR A 266 -6.01 5.99 3.20
N HIS A 267 -6.23 5.18 4.24
CA HIS A 267 -6.85 5.61 5.47
C HIS A 267 -6.13 4.96 6.64
N PHE A 268 -5.53 5.78 7.52
CA PHE A 268 -4.57 5.29 8.50
C PHE A 268 -5.08 5.30 9.94
N SER A 269 -6.30 5.78 10.20
CA SER A 269 -6.89 5.82 11.53
C SER A 269 -8.41 5.72 11.49
N LYS A 270 -9.09 5.80 12.65
CA LYS A 270 -10.56 5.65 12.71
C LYS A 270 -11.32 6.83 12.11
N HIS A 271 -10.83 8.05 12.34
CA HIS A 271 -11.56 9.30 12.07
C HIS A 271 -10.70 10.29 11.27
N CYS A 272 -9.91 9.81 10.33
CA CYS A 272 -9.12 10.67 9.46
C CYS A 272 -9.79 10.84 8.09
N GLU A 273 -9.24 11.75 7.30
CA GLU A 273 -9.52 11.85 5.87
C GLU A 273 -8.70 10.83 5.08
N ASP A 274 -9.12 10.56 3.85
CA ASP A 274 -8.36 9.74 2.92
C ASP A 274 -7.09 10.46 2.46
N ILE A 275 -6.07 9.68 2.14
CA ILE A 275 -4.74 10.17 1.80
C ILE A 275 -4.36 9.66 0.41
N TYR A 276 -3.93 10.57 -0.46
CA TYR A 276 -3.33 10.25 -1.76
C TYR A 276 -1.92 9.69 -1.59
N ASN A 277 -1.60 8.70 -2.40
CA ASN A 277 -0.23 8.24 -2.54
C ASN A 277 0.63 9.33 -3.22
N PRO A 278 1.61 9.92 -2.51
CA PRO A 278 2.36 11.05 -3.04
C PRO A 278 3.27 10.66 -4.21
N PHE A 279 3.80 9.43 -4.21
CA PHE A 279 4.66 8.95 -5.28
C PHE A 279 3.89 8.82 -6.60
N SER A 280 2.75 8.14 -6.58
CA SER A 280 1.92 8.00 -7.79
C SER A 280 1.38 9.33 -8.28
N LEU A 281 0.96 10.20 -7.36
CA LEU A 281 0.40 11.51 -7.71
C LEU A 281 1.43 12.39 -8.44
N PHE A 282 2.65 12.52 -7.90
CA PHE A 282 3.68 13.34 -8.54
C PHE A 282 4.19 12.74 -9.86
N ASN A 283 4.29 11.41 -9.95
CA ASN A 283 4.63 10.75 -11.22
C ASN A 283 3.53 10.95 -12.27
N ALA A 284 2.25 10.91 -11.87
CA ALA A 284 1.14 11.19 -12.77
C ALA A 284 1.19 12.63 -13.32
N PHE A 285 1.47 13.61 -12.46
CA PHE A 285 1.62 15.00 -12.88
C PHE A 285 2.81 15.21 -13.81
N ASP A 286 3.93 14.56 -13.55
CA ASP A 286 5.13 14.63 -14.39
C ASP A 286 4.90 14.00 -15.76
N ALA A 287 4.38 12.80 -15.80
CA ALA A 287 4.08 12.08 -17.03
C ALA A 287 2.82 12.59 -17.75
N LYS A 288 1.92 13.28 -17.04
CA LYS A 288 0.57 13.69 -17.49
C LYS A 288 -0.29 12.49 -17.92
N GLU A 289 -0.13 11.38 -17.20
CA GLU A 289 -0.81 10.12 -17.49
C GLU A 289 -1.29 9.46 -16.20
N TYR A 290 -2.38 8.68 -16.29
CA TYR A 290 -2.91 7.86 -15.20
C TYR A 290 -2.39 6.42 -15.33
N LYS A 291 -1.31 6.08 -14.61
CA LYS A 291 -0.68 4.76 -14.61
C LYS A 291 -0.54 4.21 -13.19
N ASN A 292 -0.21 2.94 -13.08
CA ASN A 292 0.06 2.25 -11.81
C ASN A 292 1.51 2.48 -11.36
N PHE A 293 1.88 3.72 -11.06
CA PHE A 293 3.26 4.13 -10.78
C PHE A 293 3.83 3.46 -9.52
N TRP A 294 3.08 3.49 -8.41
CA TRP A 294 3.51 2.89 -7.15
C TRP A 294 3.57 1.36 -7.28
N PHE A 295 2.54 0.75 -7.84
CA PHE A 295 2.44 -0.69 -7.99
C PHE A 295 3.56 -1.24 -8.87
N SER A 296 3.92 -0.56 -9.95
CA SER A 296 4.99 -0.97 -10.88
C SER A 296 6.40 -0.93 -10.27
N THR A 297 6.59 -0.33 -9.09
CA THR A 297 7.90 -0.27 -8.42
C THR A 297 8.32 -1.59 -7.75
N GLY A 298 7.47 -2.58 -7.72
CA GLY A 298 7.81 -3.91 -7.18
C GLY A 298 6.64 -4.88 -7.28
N THR A 299 6.88 -6.02 -7.88
CA THR A 299 5.89 -7.12 -7.93
C THR A 299 5.71 -7.69 -6.53
N PRO A 300 4.48 -7.88 -6.05
CA PRO A 300 4.21 -8.41 -4.72
C PRO A 300 4.35 -9.94 -4.66
N THR A 301 5.40 -10.51 -5.25
CA THR A 301 5.58 -11.97 -5.38
C THR A 301 5.49 -12.66 -4.02
N PHE A 302 6.21 -12.15 -3.03
CA PHE A 302 6.17 -12.68 -1.67
C PHE A 302 4.74 -12.69 -1.07
N LEU A 303 3.95 -11.66 -1.33
CA LEU A 303 2.56 -11.59 -0.84
C LEU A 303 1.64 -12.56 -1.56
N ILE A 304 1.87 -12.78 -2.85
CA ILE A 304 1.12 -13.73 -3.66
C ILE A 304 1.43 -15.16 -3.18
N ASP A 305 2.70 -15.48 -2.99
CA ASP A 305 3.14 -16.77 -2.44
C ASP A 305 2.50 -17.00 -1.06
N LEU A 306 2.49 -15.97 -0.20
CA LEU A 306 1.87 -16.04 1.12
C LEU A 306 0.36 -16.29 1.06
N LEU A 307 -0.35 -15.65 0.12
CA LEU A 307 -1.79 -15.90 -0.08
C LEU A 307 -2.05 -17.36 -0.50
N GLN A 308 -1.20 -17.92 -1.36
CA GLN A 308 -1.30 -19.31 -1.81
C GLN A 308 -0.94 -20.29 -0.69
N GLU A 309 0.15 -20.06 0.03
CA GLU A 309 0.61 -20.90 1.15
C GLU A 309 -0.40 -20.96 2.31
N THR A 310 -1.08 -19.85 2.58
CA THR A 310 -2.10 -19.76 3.64
C THR A 310 -3.50 -20.16 3.15
N ASP A 311 -3.64 -20.57 1.89
CA ASP A 311 -4.95 -20.85 1.24
C ASP A 311 -5.99 -19.74 1.49
N PHE A 312 -5.54 -18.49 1.48
CA PHE A 312 -6.39 -17.34 1.73
C PHE A 312 -7.37 -17.12 0.56
N ASP A 313 -8.62 -16.86 0.89
CA ASP A 313 -9.63 -16.54 -0.13
C ASP A 313 -9.46 -15.09 -0.61
N VAL A 314 -8.79 -14.90 -1.76
CA VAL A 314 -8.50 -13.58 -2.32
C VAL A 314 -9.76 -12.76 -2.65
N ARG A 315 -10.94 -13.38 -2.74
CA ARG A 315 -12.21 -12.69 -2.92
C ARG A 315 -12.56 -11.80 -1.73
N GLN A 316 -12.05 -12.13 -0.55
CA GLN A 316 -12.24 -11.36 0.68
C GLN A 316 -11.44 -10.07 0.72
N LEU A 317 -10.42 -9.88 -0.14
CA LEU A 317 -9.57 -8.68 -0.14
C LEU A 317 -10.32 -7.38 -0.46
N GLU A 318 -11.56 -7.45 -0.91
CA GLU A 318 -12.42 -6.29 -1.12
C GLU A 318 -13.32 -5.93 0.09
N GLY A 319 -13.14 -6.59 1.22
CA GLY A 319 -13.93 -6.34 2.41
C GLY A 319 -13.62 -7.28 3.57
N VAL A 320 -12.35 -7.42 3.92
CA VAL A 320 -11.93 -8.21 5.09
C VAL A 320 -12.29 -7.48 6.37
N GLU A 321 -12.96 -8.17 7.28
CA GLU A 321 -13.18 -7.68 8.65
C GLU A 321 -12.07 -8.19 9.57
N ALA A 322 -11.48 -7.29 10.35
CA ALA A 322 -10.41 -7.60 11.28
C ALA A 322 -10.37 -6.60 12.45
N THR A 323 -9.95 -7.06 13.61
CA THR A 323 -9.61 -6.18 14.73
C THR A 323 -8.23 -5.54 14.51
N ASP A 324 -7.94 -4.43 15.18
CA ASP A 324 -6.61 -3.82 15.12
C ASP A 324 -5.51 -4.77 15.60
N GLU A 325 -5.78 -5.62 16.58
CA GLU A 325 -4.86 -6.67 17.02
C GLU A 325 -4.51 -7.67 15.89
N GLN A 326 -5.40 -7.88 14.93
CA GLN A 326 -5.20 -8.81 13.82
C GLN A 326 -4.40 -8.21 12.68
N PHE A 327 -4.70 -6.98 12.23
CA PHE A 327 -4.02 -6.41 11.06
C PHE A 327 -2.84 -5.50 11.41
N ASP A 328 -2.80 -4.98 12.63
CA ASP A 328 -1.71 -4.17 13.15
C ASP A 328 -0.71 -5.01 13.99
N ALA A 329 -0.82 -6.34 13.88
CA ALA A 329 0.03 -7.30 14.56
C ALA A 329 1.47 -7.30 14.00
N PRO A 330 2.46 -7.72 14.82
CA PRO A 330 3.79 -8.02 14.33
C PRO A 330 3.76 -9.14 13.27
N THR A 331 4.53 -8.96 12.19
CA THR A 331 4.57 -9.90 11.06
C THR A 331 5.61 -11.02 11.22
N GLU A 332 6.09 -11.27 12.41
CA GLU A 332 7.17 -12.25 12.73
C GLU A 332 6.75 -13.71 12.58
N ARG A 333 5.46 -13.99 12.77
CA ARG A 333 4.88 -15.33 12.61
C ARG A 333 3.65 -15.18 11.72
N VAL A 334 3.87 -15.32 10.45
CA VAL A 334 2.82 -15.11 9.46
C VAL A 334 1.89 -16.33 9.46
N THR A 335 0.81 -16.24 10.22
CA THR A 335 -0.32 -17.19 10.16
C THR A 335 -1.45 -16.65 9.28
N SER A 336 -1.44 -15.34 8.99
CA SER A 336 -2.43 -14.66 8.16
C SER A 336 -1.73 -13.63 7.27
N PRO A 337 -2.12 -13.48 6.00
CA PRO A 337 -1.53 -12.48 5.11
C PRO A 337 -1.99 -11.04 5.43
N ILE A 338 -3.04 -10.86 6.22
CA ILE A 338 -3.69 -9.56 6.45
C ILE A 338 -2.75 -8.51 7.04
N PRO A 339 -1.95 -8.78 8.10
CA PRO A 339 -1.02 -7.79 8.64
C PRO A 339 0.00 -7.32 7.60
N VAL A 340 0.53 -8.24 6.81
CA VAL A 340 1.53 -7.93 5.78
C VAL A 340 0.90 -7.09 4.65
N LEU A 341 -0.29 -7.44 4.19
CA LEU A 341 -1.02 -6.71 3.15
C LEU A 341 -1.37 -5.29 3.60
N TYR A 342 -1.83 -5.12 4.85
CA TYR A 342 -2.16 -3.80 5.40
C TYR A 342 -0.92 -2.93 5.57
N GLN A 343 0.11 -3.43 6.23
CA GLN A 343 1.32 -2.66 6.52
C GLN A 343 2.11 -2.33 5.25
N SER A 344 2.08 -3.20 4.25
CA SER A 344 2.70 -2.96 2.93
C SER A 344 1.90 -2.02 2.03
N GLY A 345 0.66 -1.67 2.39
CA GLY A 345 -0.16 -0.72 1.64
C GLY A 345 -1.02 -1.30 0.52
N TYR A 346 -1.19 -2.63 0.46
CA TYR A 346 -2.11 -3.28 -0.47
C TYR A 346 -3.55 -3.30 0.03
N LEU A 347 -3.74 -3.26 1.35
CA LEU A 347 -5.01 -3.02 2.01
C LEU A 347 -4.93 -1.76 2.87
N THR A 348 -6.08 -1.16 3.11
CA THR A 348 -6.23 -0.02 4.01
C THR A 348 -7.58 -0.07 4.73
N ILE A 349 -7.76 0.77 5.75
CA ILE A 349 -9.03 0.89 6.47
C ILE A 349 -10.06 1.54 5.54
N LYS A 350 -11.23 0.89 5.38
CA LYS A 350 -12.38 1.41 4.60
C LYS A 350 -13.64 1.57 5.45
N GLY A 351 -13.59 1.21 6.70
CA GLY A 351 -14.68 1.38 7.63
C GLY A 351 -14.31 0.88 9.03
N TYR A 352 -15.05 1.35 10.02
CA TYR A 352 -14.92 0.92 11.40
C TYR A 352 -16.30 0.78 12.04
N ASP A 353 -16.57 -0.37 12.64
CA ASP A 353 -17.76 -0.62 13.42
C ASP A 353 -17.44 -0.45 14.91
N PRO A 354 -17.98 0.61 15.56
CA PRO A 354 -17.68 0.89 16.96
C PRO A 354 -18.37 -0.08 17.93
N GLU A 355 -19.46 -0.75 17.51
CA GLU A 355 -20.18 -1.70 18.36
C GLU A 355 -19.37 -2.98 18.55
N PHE A 356 -18.80 -3.51 17.46
CA PHE A 356 -18.00 -4.73 17.49
C PHE A 356 -16.49 -4.47 17.53
N GLN A 357 -16.06 -3.21 17.44
CA GLN A 357 -14.66 -2.78 17.37
C GLN A 357 -13.90 -3.47 16.22
N VAL A 358 -14.56 -3.62 15.07
CA VAL A 358 -14.05 -4.28 13.89
C VAL A 358 -13.83 -3.27 12.78
N TYR A 359 -12.70 -3.39 12.10
CA TYR A 359 -12.37 -2.62 10.91
C TYR A 359 -12.69 -3.41 9.66
N ARG A 360 -13.14 -2.74 8.62
CA ARG A 360 -13.24 -3.29 7.29
C ARG A 360 -12.04 -2.82 6.47
N LEU A 361 -11.26 -3.76 5.97
CA LEU A 361 -10.10 -3.52 5.13
C LEU A 361 -10.40 -3.88 3.69
N ALA A 362 -9.93 -3.06 2.74
CA ALA A 362 -10.04 -3.30 1.31
C ALA A 362 -8.88 -2.63 0.56
N TYR A 363 -8.80 -2.84 -0.74
CA TYR A 363 -7.87 -2.11 -1.60
C TYR A 363 -8.04 -0.60 -1.43
N PRO A 364 -6.95 0.18 -1.34
CA PRO A 364 -7.06 1.63 -1.15
C PRO A 364 -7.70 2.33 -2.35
N ASN A 365 -7.34 1.95 -3.57
CA ASN A 365 -7.73 2.66 -4.78
C ASN A 365 -7.66 1.79 -6.05
N GLY A 366 -7.96 2.40 -7.19
CA GLY A 366 -7.96 1.74 -8.50
C GLY A 366 -6.58 1.24 -8.92
N GLU A 367 -5.51 1.98 -8.66
CA GLU A 367 -4.14 1.57 -8.96
C GLU A 367 -3.79 0.25 -8.31
N VAL A 368 -3.95 0.18 -6.98
CA VAL A 368 -3.55 -1.01 -6.20
C VAL A 368 -4.44 -2.19 -6.52
N ARG A 369 -5.76 -1.98 -6.60
CA ARG A 369 -6.71 -3.04 -6.94
C ARG A 369 -6.40 -3.65 -8.29
N LYS A 370 -6.26 -2.82 -9.34
CA LYS A 370 -5.97 -3.28 -10.69
C LYS A 370 -4.64 -4.01 -10.75
N GLY A 371 -3.57 -3.38 -10.26
CA GLY A 371 -2.23 -3.96 -10.30
C GLY A 371 -2.14 -5.29 -9.53
N PHE A 372 -2.79 -5.39 -8.38
CA PHE A 372 -2.78 -6.60 -7.56
C PHE A 372 -3.53 -7.76 -8.25
N ILE A 373 -4.72 -7.49 -8.79
CA ILE A 373 -5.49 -8.50 -9.54
C ILE A 373 -4.75 -8.93 -10.82
N GLU A 374 -4.14 -8.00 -11.54
CA GLU A 374 -3.29 -8.31 -12.71
C GLU A 374 -2.09 -9.19 -12.33
N SER A 375 -1.57 -9.08 -11.11
CA SER A 375 -0.48 -9.91 -10.61
C SER A 375 -0.94 -11.27 -10.10
N LEU A 376 -2.13 -11.33 -9.49
CA LEU A 376 -2.71 -12.58 -8.97
C LEU A 376 -3.07 -13.55 -10.08
N LEU A 377 -3.71 -13.09 -11.14
CA LEU A 377 -4.24 -13.97 -12.18
C LEU A 377 -3.16 -14.85 -12.81
N PRO A 378 -2.01 -14.34 -13.28
CA PRO A 378 -0.93 -15.19 -13.81
C PRO A 378 -0.36 -16.19 -12.80
N ALA A 379 -0.27 -15.80 -11.52
CA ALA A 379 0.24 -16.66 -10.46
C ALA A 379 -0.69 -17.86 -10.19
N TYR A 380 -2.00 -17.63 -10.19
CA TYR A 380 -2.99 -18.70 -10.03
C TYR A 380 -3.15 -19.57 -11.27
N LEU A 381 -2.84 -19.02 -12.46
CA LEU A 381 -2.85 -19.77 -13.72
C LEU A 381 -1.54 -20.49 -14.01
N GLU A 382 -0.45 -20.15 -13.30
CA GLU A 382 0.92 -20.62 -13.58
C GLU A 382 1.36 -20.31 -15.03
N LEU A 383 0.85 -19.23 -15.61
CA LEU A 383 1.16 -18.77 -16.96
C LEU A 383 2.03 -17.50 -16.92
N PRO A 384 2.88 -17.28 -17.94
CA PRO A 384 3.58 -16.00 -18.10
C PRO A 384 2.61 -14.82 -18.21
N GLY A 385 2.86 -13.74 -17.47
CA GLY A 385 1.93 -12.61 -17.27
C GLY A 385 1.40 -11.89 -18.51
N GLN A 386 2.09 -11.98 -19.66
CA GLN A 386 1.67 -11.31 -20.91
C GLN A 386 0.46 -11.96 -21.59
N SER A 387 0.18 -13.24 -21.32
CA SER A 387 -0.91 -13.97 -21.98
C SER A 387 -2.29 -13.60 -21.43
N SER A 388 -2.41 -13.28 -20.14
CA SER A 388 -3.69 -13.04 -19.47
C SER A 388 -4.41 -11.78 -19.97
N THR A 389 -3.70 -10.68 -20.20
CA THR A 389 -4.28 -9.41 -20.68
C THR A 389 -4.91 -9.56 -22.07
N PHE A 390 -4.30 -10.34 -22.96
CA PHE A 390 -4.85 -10.56 -24.30
C PHE A 390 -6.20 -11.26 -24.26
N TYR A 391 -6.35 -12.29 -23.42
CA TYR A 391 -7.63 -12.99 -23.25
C TYR A 391 -8.71 -12.09 -22.68
N VAL A 392 -8.38 -11.30 -21.65
CA VAL A 392 -9.32 -10.37 -21.02
C VAL A 392 -9.87 -9.37 -22.04
N VAL A 393 -9.03 -8.76 -22.86
CA VAL A 393 -9.47 -7.81 -23.91
C VAL A 393 -10.41 -8.48 -24.92
N SER A 394 -10.14 -9.73 -25.28
CA SER A 394 -10.98 -10.48 -26.22
C SER A 394 -12.37 -10.78 -25.63
N PHE A 395 -12.43 -11.19 -24.36
CA PHE A 395 -13.69 -11.41 -23.64
C PHE A 395 -14.54 -10.13 -23.56
N ILE A 396 -13.90 -9.01 -23.24
CA ILE A 396 -14.58 -7.71 -23.19
C ILE A 396 -15.18 -7.32 -24.54
N ARG A 397 -14.45 -7.55 -25.63
CA ARG A 397 -14.93 -7.26 -26.99
C ARG A 397 -16.18 -8.07 -27.31
N ASP A 398 -16.22 -9.35 -26.94
CA ASP A 398 -17.39 -10.21 -27.14
C ASP A 398 -18.60 -9.69 -26.31
N LEU A 399 -18.40 -9.39 -25.03
CA LEU A 399 -19.46 -8.82 -24.18
C LEU A 399 -19.98 -7.47 -24.68
N ARG A 400 -19.12 -6.60 -25.19
CA ARG A 400 -19.52 -5.31 -25.80
C ARG A 400 -20.38 -5.48 -27.06
N LYS A 401 -20.21 -6.59 -27.77
CA LYS A 401 -21.07 -6.96 -28.90
C LYS A 401 -22.38 -7.63 -28.47
N GLY A 402 -22.55 -7.89 -27.17
CA GLY A 402 -23.66 -8.65 -26.65
C GLY A 402 -23.56 -10.16 -26.91
N ASP A 403 -22.38 -10.65 -27.30
CA ASP A 403 -22.11 -12.03 -27.66
C ASP A 403 -21.52 -12.80 -26.48
N ILE A 404 -22.40 -13.16 -25.54
CA ILE A 404 -22.02 -13.94 -24.34
C ILE A 404 -21.57 -15.35 -24.71
N GLU A 405 -22.09 -15.95 -25.80
CA GLU A 405 -21.70 -17.30 -26.21
C GLU A 405 -20.25 -17.33 -26.67
N SER A 406 -19.81 -16.39 -27.50
CA SER A 406 -18.41 -16.27 -27.89
C SER A 406 -17.50 -16.01 -26.69
N CYS A 407 -17.94 -15.22 -25.71
CA CYS A 407 -17.19 -15.00 -24.48
C CYS A 407 -17.02 -16.30 -23.68
N LEU A 408 -18.06 -17.12 -23.55
CA LEU A 408 -18.02 -18.41 -22.85
C LEU A 408 -17.17 -19.45 -23.61
N GLU A 409 -17.24 -19.50 -24.94
CA GLU A 409 -16.38 -20.35 -25.76
C GLU A 409 -14.89 -19.99 -25.61
N ARG A 410 -14.57 -18.69 -25.59
CA ARG A 410 -13.19 -18.24 -25.32
C ARG A 410 -12.76 -18.61 -23.91
N THR A 411 -13.63 -18.46 -22.92
CA THR A 411 -13.36 -18.87 -21.55
C THR A 411 -13.12 -20.37 -21.46
N ARG A 412 -13.91 -21.19 -22.15
CA ARG A 412 -13.70 -22.64 -22.28
C ARG A 412 -12.31 -22.95 -22.85
N SER A 413 -11.96 -22.32 -23.97
CA SER A 413 -10.68 -22.51 -24.62
C SER A 413 -9.50 -22.06 -23.76
N PHE A 414 -9.68 -20.97 -23.03
CA PHE A 414 -8.69 -20.45 -22.10
C PHE A 414 -8.38 -21.45 -20.98
N PHE A 415 -9.40 -21.98 -20.30
CA PHE A 415 -9.21 -22.99 -19.26
C PHE A 415 -8.62 -24.30 -19.81
N ALA A 416 -9.00 -24.71 -21.02
CA ALA A 416 -8.44 -25.89 -21.68
C ALA A 416 -6.95 -25.70 -22.03
N SER A 417 -6.48 -24.48 -22.18
CA SER A 417 -5.07 -24.17 -22.48
C SER A 417 -4.16 -24.14 -21.25
N ILE A 418 -4.71 -24.19 -20.04
CA ILE A 418 -3.94 -24.20 -18.79
C ILE A 418 -3.19 -25.54 -18.69
N PRO A 419 -1.86 -25.54 -18.40
CA PRO A 419 -1.06 -26.76 -18.31
C PRO A 419 -1.59 -27.77 -17.30
N ASN A 420 -1.48 -29.06 -17.64
CA ASN A 420 -2.05 -30.17 -16.86
C ASN A 420 -1.30 -30.55 -15.59
N ASP A 421 -0.19 -29.91 -15.27
CA ASP A 421 0.67 -30.25 -14.11
C ASP A 421 0.06 -29.91 -12.74
N LEU A 422 -1.23 -29.58 -12.72
CA LEU A 422 -1.95 -29.10 -11.55
C LEU A 422 -2.74 -30.23 -10.84
N GLU A 423 -2.06 -31.31 -10.45
CA GLU A 423 -2.68 -32.53 -9.92
C GLU A 423 -3.54 -32.36 -8.64
N ASN A 424 -3.51 -31.22 -7.94
CA ASN A 424 -4.17 -31.02 -6.64
C ASN A 424 -5.04 -29.76 -6.54
N LYS A 425 -5.64 -29.24 -7.63
CA LYS A 425 -6.42 -27.99 -7.55
C LYS A 425 -7.87 -28.24 -7.19
N THR A 426 -8.32 -27.49 -6.18
CA THR A 426 -9.66 -27.59 -5.62
C THR A 426 -10.67 -26.73 -6.39
N GLU A 427 -11.97 -26.96 -6.14
CA GLU A 427 -13.05 -26.07 -6.62
C GLU A 427 -12.77 -24.59 -6.31
N LYS A 428 -12.31 -24.29 -5.11
CA LYS A 428 -11.93 -22.94 -4.66
C LYS A 428 -10.86 -22.30 -5.57
N HIS A 429 -9.90 -23.07 -6.05
CA HIS A 429 -8.87 -22.57 -6.96
C HIS A 429 -9.48 -22.09 -8.29
N TYR A 430 -10.38 -22.87 -8.90
CA TYR A 430 -11.05 -22.49 -10.14
C TYR A 430 -12.00 -21.30 -9.92
N GLN A 431 -12.74 -21.27 -8.82
CA GLN A 431 -13.57 -20.13 -8.44
C GLN A 431 -12.74 -18.85 -8.30
N THR A 432 -11.54 -18.95 -7.74
CA THR A 432 -10.59 -17.83 -7.63
C THR A 432 -10.16 -17.33 -9.01
N ILE A 433 -9.79 -18.22 -9.93
CA ILE A 433 -9.43 -17.85 -11.32
C ILE A 433 -10.58 -17.14 -12.03
N PHE A 434 -11.80 -17.68 -11.94
CA PHE A 434 -12.99 -17.04 -12.50
C PHE A 434 -13.21 -15.64 -11.91
N TYR A 435 -13.12 -15.52 -10.59
CA TYR A 435 -13.25 -14.23 -9.91
C TYR A 435 -12.22 -13.22 -10.43
N LEU A 436 -10.95 -13.59 -10.47
CA LEU A 436 -9.87 -12.71 -10.93
C LEU A 436 -10.05 -12.30 -12.39
N LEU A 437 -10.41 -13.26 -13.26
CA LEU A 437 -10.66 -13.01 -14.68
C LEU A 437 -11.78 -12.00 -14.88
N PHE A 438 -12.92 -12.21 -14.24
CA PHE A 438 -14.09 -11.34 -14.41
C PHE A 438 -13.91 -9.98 -13.72
N ARG A 439 -13.19 -9.94 -12.58
CA ARG A 439 -12.82 -8.67 -11.96
C ARG A 439 -11.93 -7.83 -12.85
N LEU A 440 -10.93 -8.45 -13.46
CA LEU A 440 -10.03 -7.78 -14.39
C LEU A 440 -10.80 -7.28 -15.64
N MET A 441 -11.72 -8.07 -16.17
CA MET A 441 -12.62 -7.65 -17.26
C MET A 441 -13.41 -6.40 -16.87
N GLY A 442 -13.98 -6.36 -15.68
CA GLY A 442 -14.75 -5.22 -15.16
C GLY A 442 -13.97 -3.93 -15.10
N MET A 443 -12.68 -3.99 -14.79
CA MET A 443 -11.80 -2.82 -14.74
C MET A 443 -11.55 -2.18 -16.11
N TYR A 444 -11.57 -2.97 -17.18
CA TYR A 444 -11.37 -2.47 -18.55
C TYR A 444 -12.62 -1.87 -19.19
N VAL A 445 -13.81 -2.17 -18.65
CA VAL A 445 -15.09 -1.73 -19.25
C VAL A 445 -15.80 -0.64 -18.44
N ASP A 446 -15.17 -0.14 -17.38
CA ASP A 446 -15.78 0.80 -16.42
C ASP A 446 -17.12 0.27 -15.87
N SER A 447 -17.24 -1.05 -15.77
CA SER A 447 -18.43 -1.74 -15.31
C SER A 447 -18.24 -2.26 -13.89
N GLU A 448 -19.35 -2.29 -13.13
CA GLU A 448 -19.35 -2.83 -11.78
C GLU A 448 -19.43 -4.37 -11.86
N VAL A 449 -18.33 -5.07 -11.61
CA VAL A 449 -18.34 -6.50 -11.37
C VAL A 449 -18.41 -6.74 -9.87
N LYS A 450 -19.52 -7.26 -9.41
CA LYS A 450 -19.71 -7.66 -8.00
C LYS A 450 -19.65 -9.18 -7.90
N SER A 451 -18.78 -9.65 -7.03
CA SER A 451 -18.78 -11.02 -6.52
C SER A 451 -19.11 -10.96 -5.04
N ALA A 452 -20.04 -11.74 -4.57
CA ALA A 452 -20.40 -11.77 -3.16
C ALA A 452 -20.74 -13.18 -2.69
N VAL A 453 -20.27 -13.52 -1.51
CA VAL A 453 -20.72 -14.72 -0.80
C VAL A 453 -22.22 -14.57 -0.50
N GLY A 454 -23.03 -15.51 -0.98
CA GLY A 454 -24.50 -15.50 -0.79
C GLY A 454 -25.32 -14.73 -1.84
N ARG A 455 -24.68 -14.31 -2.95
CA ARG A 455 -25.31 -13.74 -4.16
C ARG A 455 -24.74 -14.45 -5.38
N ALA A 456 -25.18 -14.05 -6.61
CA ALA A 456 -24.60 -14.60 -7.84
C ALA A 456 -23.07 -14.53 -7.80
N ASP A 457 -22.41 -15.55 -8.30
CA ASP A 457 -20.94 -15.63 -8.31
C ASP A 457 -20.29 -14.43 -9.02
N VAL A 458 -20.88 -13.99 -10.13
CA VAL A 458 -20.43 -12.83 -10.89
C VAL A 458 -21.61 -12.04 -11.45
N VAL A 459 -21.56 -10.71 -11.33
CA VAL A 459 -22.48 -9.78 -12.00
C VAL A 459 -21.65 -8.78 -12.79
N ILE A 460 -21.88 -8.70 -14.11
CA ILE A 460 -21.20 -7.79 -15.02
C ILE A 460 -22.22 -6.79 -15.57
N LYS A 461 -22.05 -5.52 -15.28
CA LYS A 461 -22.89 -4.45 -15.82
C LYS A 461 -22.21 -3.83 -17.03
N MET A 462 -22.76 -4.11 -18.21
CA MET A 462 -22.38 -3.46 -19.47
C MET A 462 -23.35 -2.33 -19.79
N GLN A 463 -23.05 -1.56 -20.84
CA GLN A 463 -23.88 -0.42 -21.23
C GLN A 463 -25.35 -0.84 -21.52
N ASP A 464 -25.55 -1.93 -22.24
CA ASP A 464 -26.84 -2.37 -22.73
C ASP A 464 -27.42 -3.59 -22.01
N ALA A 465 -26.63 -4.26 -21.18
CA ALA A 465 -27.03 -5.49 -20.52
C ALA A 465 -26.37 -5.67 -19.15
N ILE A 466 -27.03 -6.40 -18.28
CA ILE A 466 -26.50 -6.90 -17.02
C ILE A 466 -26.44 -8.42 -17.10
N TYR A 467 -25.24 -8.96 -16.96
CA TYR A 467 -25.01 -10.40 -16.95
C TYR A 467 -24.92 -10.90 -15.51
N VAL A 468 -25.72 -11.91 -15.18
CA VAL A 468 -25.74 -12.57 -13.87
C VAL A 468 -25.30 -14.01 -14.06
N LEU A 469 -24.11 -14.35 -13.60
CA LEU A 469 -23.48 -15.66 -13.80
C LEU A 469 -23.42 -16.44 -12.49
N GLU A 470 -23.73 -17.72 -12.55
CA GLU A 470 -23.59 -18.69 -11.47
C GLU A 470 -22.87 -19.92 -11.98
N PHE A 471 -21.93 -20.43 -11.18
CA PHE A 471 -21.11 -21.58 -11.53
C PHE A 471 -21.46 -22.79 -10.66
N LYS A 472 -21.48 -23.96 -11.27
CA LYS A 472 -21.46 -25.25 -10.58
C LYS A 472 -20.19 -26.00 -10.93
N TYR A 473 -19.64 -26.65 -9.96
CA TYR A 473 -18.46 -27.50 -10.11
C TYR A 473 -18.91 -28.96 -10.07
N ASP A 474 -18.70 -29.69 -11.16
CA ASP A 474 -19.20 -31.06 -11.36
C ASP A 474 -20.73 -31.23 -11.12
N GLY A 475 -21.49 -30.18 -11.40
CA GLY A 475 -22.94 -30.16 -11.36
C GLY A 475 -23.56 -30.06 -12.76
N THR A 476 -24.58 -29.21 -12.90
CA THR A 476 -25.18 -28.88 -14.18
C THR A 476 -25.41 -27.39 -14.36
N ALA A 477 -25.33 -26.91 -15.60
CA ALA A 477 -25.64 -25.53 -15.94
C ALA A 477 -27.10 -25.16 -15.60
N ARG A 478 -28.04 -26.13 -15.66
CA ARG A 478 -29.44 -25.93 -15.27
C ARG A 478 -29.60 -25.72 -13.78
N GLU A 479 -28.85 -26.45 -12.94
CA GLU A 479 -28.85 -26.23 -11.49
C GLU A 479 -28.29 -24.84 -11.14
N ALA A 480 -27.25 -24.38 -11.84
CA ALA A 480 -26.74 -23.05 -11.69
C ALA A 480 -27.77 -21.97 -12.05
N LEU A 481 -28.44 -22.10 -13.19
CA LEU A 481 -29.51 -21.20 -13.60
C LEU A 481 -30.72 -21.23 -12.62
N ALA A 482 -31.09 -22.42 -12.17
CA ALA A 482 -32.16 -22.59 -11.16
C ALA A 482 -31.80 -21.88 -9.84
N GLN A 483 -30.53 -21.86 -9.46
CA GLN A 483 -30.07 -21.12 -8.29
C GLN A 483 -30.20 -19.61 -8.47
N ILE A 484 -29.84 -19.05 -9.63
CA ILE A 484 -30.06 -17.62 -9.93
C ILE A 484 -31.53 -17.26 -9.74
N ASN A 485 -32.45 -18.10 -10.25
CA ASN A 485 -33.89 -17.86 -10.20
C ASN A 485 -34.48 -18.05 -8.80
N SER A 486 -34.11 -19.12 -8.10
CA SER A 486 -34.65 -19.44 -6.76
C SER A 486 -34.14 -18.49 -5.67
N ARG A 487 -32.89 -18.01 -5.79
CA ARG A 487 -32.26 -17.05 -4.87
C ARG A 487 -32.52 -15.59 -5.26
N LEU A 488 -33.25 -15.37 -6.37
CA LEU A 488 -33.65 -14.05 -6.84
C LEU A 488 -32.46 -13.10 -7.11
N TYR A 489 -31.34 -13.63 -7.58
CA TYR A 489 -30.10 -12.85 -7.79
C TYR A 489 -30.27 -11.73 -8.83
N ALA A 490 -31.16 -11.86 -9.79
CA ALA A 490 -31.44 -10.87 -10.82
C ALA A 490 -32.37 -9.72 -10.34
N VAL A 491 -33.17 -9.95 -9.29
CA VAL A 491 -34.19 -9.01 -8.82
C VAL A 491 -33.67 -7.61 -8.52
N PRO A 492 -32.52 -7.42 -7.86
CA PRO A 492 -32.00 -6.08 -7.60
C PRO A 492 -31.75 -5.25 -8.85
N TYR A 493 -31.58 -5.88 -10.01
CA TYR A 493 -31.23 -5.24 -11.28
C TYR A 493 -32.42 -4.97 -12.20
N ARG A 494 -33.62 -5.49 -11.91
CA ARG A 494 -34.82 -5.32 -12.76
C ARG A 494 -35.23 -3.87 -12.94
N LYS A 495 -34.95 -3.00 -11.97
CA LYS A 495 -35.27 -1.58 -12.03
C LYS A 495 -34.24 -0.74 -12.80
N ASP A 496 -33.13 -1.35 -13.22
CA ASP A 496 -32.01 -0.64 -13.90
C ASP A 496 -32.39 -0.25 -15.36
N GLY A 497 -33.33 -0.97 -15.98
CA GLY A 497 -33.80 -0.70 -17.34
C GLY A 497 -32.97 -1.40 -18.43
N ARG A 498 -31.86 -2.02 -18.09
CA ARG A 498 -31.04 -2.81 -19.02
C ARG A 498 -31.53 -4.24 -19.12
N ARG A 499 -31.30 -4.87 -20.27
CA ARG A 499 -31.54 -6.30 -20.47
C ARG A 499 -30.77 -7.13 -19.45
N ILE A 500 -31.41 -8.07 -18.80
CA ILE A 500 -30.77 -9.00 -17.87
C ILE A 500 -30.54 -10.33 -18.56
N VAL A 501 -29.28 -10.77 -18.56
CA VAL A 501 -28.85 -12.05 -19.12
C VAL A 501 -28.35 -12.94 -17.98
N LYS A 502 -29.10 -14.00 -17.70
CA LYS A 502 -28.77 -14.99 -16.68
C LYS A 502 -28.02 -16.14 -17.32
N VAL A 503 -26.91 -16.54 -16.73
CA VAL A 503 -26.06 -17.59 -17.27
C VAL A 503 -25.72 -18.60 -16.17
N GLY A 504 -26.23 -19.79 -16.30
CA GLY A 504 -25.83 -20.94 -15.51
C GLY A 504 -24.68 -21.67 -16.22
N ILE A 505 -23.60 -21.95 -15.51
CA ILE A 505 -22.39 -22.52 -16.07
C ILE A 505 -21.96 -23.74 -15.24
N ASN A 506 -21.65 -24.86 -15.90
CA ASN A 506 -20.99 -25.99 -15.26
C ASN A 506 -19.50 -25.98 -15.56
N PHE A 507 -18.68 -26.12 -14.54
CA PHE A 507 -17.26 -26.41 -14.67
C PHE A 507 -17.03 -27.90 -14.46
N ASP A 508 -16.42 -28.56 -15.42
CA ASP A 508 -16.13 -29.99 -15.40
C ASP A 508 -14.68 -30.23 -14.96
N SER A 509 -14.53 -30.84 -13.79
CA SER A 509 -13.20 -31.12 -13.22
C SER A 509 -12.41 -32.15 -14.03
N ALA A 510 -13.08 -33.06 -14.74
CA ALA A 510 -12.41 -34.08 -15.55
C ALA A 510 -11.76 -33.47 -16.79
N THR A 511 -12.41 -32.52 -17.44
CA THR A 511 -11.88 -31.75 -18.58
C THR A 511 -11.18 -30.46 -18.16
N ARG A 512 -11.31 -30.06 -16.89
CA ARG A 512 -10.71 -28.85 -16.29
C ARG A 512 -11.10 -27.56 -17.02
N THR A 513 -12.31 -27.50 -17.55
CA THR A 513 -12.83 -26.33 -18.24
C THR A 513 -14.34 -26.22 -18.09
N ILE A 514 -14.92 -25.17 -18.70
CA ILE A 514 -16.36 -25.06 -18.83
C ILE A 514 -16.90 -26.23 -19.65
N GLY A 515 -17.81 -27.00 -19.06
CA GLY A 515 -18.52 -28.09 -19.73
C GLY A 515 -19.66 -27.58 -20.58
N ASP A 516 -20.75 -27.21 -19.93
CA ASP A 516 -21.95 -26.68 -20.57
C ASP A 516 -22.41 -25.37 -19.89
N TRP A 517 -23.27 -24.64 -20.59
CA TRP A 517 -23.93 -23.45 -20.05
C TRP A 517 -25.35 -23.34 -20.57
N VAL A 518 -26.18 -22.61 -19.82
CA VAL A 518 -27.57 -22.27 -20.19
C VAL A 518 -27.75 -20.78 -20.02
N ILE A 519 -28.29 -20.13 -21.05
CA ILE A 519 -28.55 -18.69 -21.06
C ILE A 519 -30.05 -18.46 -21.04
N GLU A 520 -30.50 -17.57 -20.16
CA GLU A 520 -31.89 -17.08 -20.08
C GLU A 520 -31.85 -15.55 -20.13
N VAL A 521 -32.51 -14.98 -21.12
CA VAL A 521 -32.65 -13.53 -21.27
C VAL A 521 -33.96 -13.10 -20.67
N GLU A 522 -33.91 -12.14 -19.75
CA GLU A 522 -35.06 -11.47 -19.18
C GLU A 522 -35.19 -10.09 -19.83
N ASP A 523 -36.10 -9.97 -20.79
CA ASP A 523 -36.36 -8.68 -21.42
C ASP A 523 -37.01 -7.73 -20.40
N THR A 524 -36.62 -6.47 -20.44
CA THR A 524 -37.29 -5.43 -19.65
C THR A 524 -38.74 -5.38 -20.09
N VAL A 525 -39.63 -5.67 -19.16
CA VAL A 525 -41.05 -5.46 -19.42
C VAL A 525 -41.24 -3.98 -19.64
N ASP A 526 -41.61 -3.59 -20.87
CA ASP A 526 -42.10 -2.26 -21.16
C ASP A 526 -43.23 -1.96 -20.16
N ASN A 527 -42.98 -1.03 -19.25
CA ASN A 527 -44.05 -0.52 -18.39
C ASN A 527 -45.09 0.16 -19.30
N LEU A 528 -46.19 -0.54 -19.53
CA LEU A 528 -47.45 0.05 -19.97
C LEU A 528 -47.99 0.99 -18.89
#